data_5377256dde1306c4974f327f1ac0c0b0
#
_entry.id   5377256dde1306c4974f327f1ac0c0b0
#
_cell.length_a   1.000
_cell.length_b   1.000
_cell.length_c   1.000
_cell.angle_alpha   90.00
_cell.angle_beta   90.00
_cell.angle_gamma   90.00
#
_symmetry.space_group_name_H-M   'P 1'
#
loop_
_entity.id
_entity.type
_entity.pdbx_description
1 polymer ?
#
loop_
_entity_poly.entity_id
_entity_poly.type
_entity_poly.pdbx_seq_one_letter_code
_entity_poly.pdbx_strand_id
1 'polypeptide(L)'
;MTPSLLAHLRRVDTPTVCNAIEVAQGKRGFAAFTRGTMQCSAPRDPAIVGFARTAKIAALSPPSEPPETIKARRMDYYRYMAQAPLPAVAVIEDIDYPDCIGAYWGEINTTIHKGFGLSGAVTNGVMRDLGDMPDGFPVVAKSIGPSHGFVHVRDIGSTVSICGLSVSDGDLIHADQHGALVIPTDVIGSLENAIEKLLSTERIVLDAAQKKNFDFETFKSVWDQFEKART
;
A
#
# COMPACT_ATOMS: atom_id res chain seq x y z
N MET A 1 12.94 -8.06 -7.28
CA MET A 1 12.54 -8.50 -5.91
C MET A 1 12.67 -10.01 -5.82
N THR A 2 13.35 -10.54 -4.78
CA THR A 2 13.49 -11.99 -4.55
C THR A 2 12.24 -12.57 -3.89
N PRO A 3 11.95 -13.89 -4.03
CA PRO A 3 10.84 -14.51 -3.30
C PRO A 3 10.98 -14.39 -1.78
N SER A 4 12.20 -14.41 -1.24
CA SER A 4 12.47 -14.22 0.19
C SER A 4 12.06 -12.83 0.66
N LEU A 5 12.52 -11.78 -0.02
CA LEU A 5 12.12 -10.40 0.30
C LEU A 5 10.60 -10.20 0.22
N LEU A 6 9.94 -10.77 -0.81
CA LEU A 6 8.48 -10.72 -0.90
C LEU A 6 7.80 -11.35 0.31
N ALA A 7 8.30 -12.51 0.75
CA ALA A 7 7.76 -13.20 1.93
C ALA A 7 7.97 -12.40 3.22
N HIS A 8 9.14 -11.73 3.37
CA HIS A 8 9.41 -10.83 4.51
C HIS A 8 8.48 -9.60 4.50
N LEU A 9 8.39 -8.91 3.36
CA LEU A 9 7.54 -7.72 3.22
C LEU A 9 6.06 -8.02 3.52
N ARG A 10 5.55 -9.17 3.16
CA ARG A 10 4.17 -9.57 3.46
C ARG A 10 3.88 -9.84 4.94
N ARG A 11 4.91 -10.05 5.77
CA ARG A 11 4.78 -10.38 7.21
C ARG A 11 4.96 -9.17 8.12
N VAL A 12 5.56 -8.10 7.63
CA VAL A 12 5.82 -6.89 8.40
C VAL A 12 4.84 -5.79 7.99
N ASP A 13 4.58 -4.88 8.92
CA ASP A 13 3.70 -3.74 8.67
C ASP A 13 4.42 -2.60 7.94
N THR A 14 3.64 -1.67 7.39
CA THR A 14 4.16 -0.50 6.65
C THR A 14 5.07 0.40 7.51
N PRO A 15 4.81 0.65 8.81
CA PRO A 15 5.75 1.32 9.70
C PRO A 15 7.10 0.64 9.81
N THR A 16 7.14 -0.69 9.93
CA THR A 16 8.40 -1.46 9.95
C THR A 16 9.19 -1.28 8.65
N VAL A 17 8.52 -1.36 7.50
CA VAL A 17 9.18 -1.14 6.20
C VAL A 17 9.70 0.29 6.08
N CYS A 18 8.93 1.28 6.52
CA CYS A 18 9.35 2.68 6.56
C CYS A 18 10.66 2.86 7.35
N ASN A 19 10.73 2.30 8.57
CA ASN A 19 11.93 2.35 9.40
C ASN A 19 13.09 1.55 8.79
N ALA A 20 12.82 0.40 8.18
CA ALA A 20 13.86 -0.42 7.54
C ALA A 20 14.47 0.26 6.30
N ILE A 21 13.68 1.04 5.55
CA ILE A 21 14.22 1.88 4.46
C ILE A 21 15.22 2.90 5.00
N GLU A 22 14.92 3.56 6.12
CA GLU A 22 15.85 4.49 6.77
C GLU A 22 17.15 3.80 7.23
N VAL A 23 17.03 2.59 7.78
CA VAL A 23 18.19 1.76 8.15
C VAL A 23 19.03 1.41 6.91
N ALA A 24 18.40 0.96 5.83
CA ALA A 24 19.07 0.61 4.59
C ALA A 24 19.77 1.80 3.92
N GLN A 25 19.17 3.00 4.03
CA GLN A 25 19.73 4.25 3.50
C GLN A 25 20.77 4.90 4.42
N GLY A 26 20.87 4.46 5.67
CA GLY A 26 21.73 5.08 6.68
C GLY A 26 21.36 6.53 7.05
N LYS A 27 20.10 6.92 6.80
CA LYS A 27 19.60 8.28 7.06
C LYS A 27 18.13 8.27 7.45
N ARG A 28 17.70 9.26 8.23
CA ARG A 28 16.29 9.48 8.58
C ARG A 28 15.60 10.42 7.59
N GLY A 29 14.28 10.44 7.64
CA GLY A 29 13.44 11.37 6.88
C GLY A 29 12.91 10.79 5.58
N PHE A 30 12.71 9.45 5.53
CA PHE A 30 11.94 8.85 4.45
C PHE A 30 10.53 9.45 4.40
N ALA A 31 10.07 9.85 3.23
CA ALA A 31 8.82 10.60 3.06
C ALA A 31 7.92 10.11 1.92
N ALA A 32 8.30 9.04 1.20
CA ALA A 32 7.51 8.50 0.09
C ALA A 32 6.41 7.56 0.61
N PHE A 33 5.43 8.11 1.37
CA PHE A 33 4.28 7.40 1.90
C PHE A 33 3.01 8.26 1.87
N THR A 34 1.85 7.61 1.96
CA THR A 34 0.54 8.27 2.03
C THR A 34 0.38 9.07 3.33
N ARG A 35 -0.36 10.18 3.26
CA ARG A 35 -0.61 11.06 4.41
C ARG A 35 -2.07 11.00 4.87
N GLY A 36 -2.26 11.19 6.17
CA GLY A 36 -3.57 11.13 6.80
C GLY A 36 -4.08 9.70 6.94
N THR A 37 -5.32 9.57 7.40
CA THR A 37 -5.93 8.26 7.68
C THR A 37 -6.33 7.56 6.40
N MET A 38 -5.95 6.29 6.27
CA MET A 38 -6.44 5.36 5.25
C MET A 38 -7.32 4.29 5.92
N GLN A 39 -8.25 3.72 5.15
CA GLN A 39 -9.11 2.61 5.58
C GLN A 39 -8.65 1.34 4.88
N CYS A 40 -8.51 0.23 5.59
CA CYS A 40 -8.17 -1.07 5.02
C CYS A 40 -9.37 -2.02 5.12
N SER A 41 -9.75 -2.65 4.01
CA SER A 41 -10.88 -3.61 3.98
C SER A 41 -10.59 -4.90 4.73
N ALA A 42 -9.32 -5.30 4.83
CA ALA A 42 -8.89 -6.52 5.50
C ALA A 42 -7.61 -6.26 6.35
N PRO A 43 -7.73 -5.56 7.50
CA PRO A 43 -6.56 -5.10 8.28
C PRO A 43 -5.77 -6.21 8.96
N ARG A 44 -6.26 -7.46 8.93
CA ARG A 44 -5.57 -8.65 9.49
C ARG A 44 -4.89 -9.50 8.42
N ASP A 45 -5.11 -9.20 7.16
CA ASP A 45 -4.46 -9.88 6.05
C ASP A 45 -2.98 -9.48 5.98
N PRO A 46 -2.14 -10.31 5.33
CA PRO A 46 -0.78 -9.92 4.97
C PRO A 46 -0.74 -8.60 4.20
N ALA A 47 0.34 -7.84 4.36
CA ALA A 47 0.51 -6.58 3.65
C ALA A 47 0.42 -6.77 2.13
N ILE A 48 -0.14 -5.78 1.45
CA ILE A 48 -0.17 -5.68 -0.01
C ILE A 48 1.25 -5.36 -0.50
N VAL A 49 1.82 -6.25 -1.31
CA VAL A 49 3.17 -6.06 -1.86
C VAL A 49 3.17 -6.41 -3.34
N GLY A 50 3.71 -5.52 -4.16
CA GLY A 50 3.88 -5.76 -5.60
C GLY A 50 4.21 -4.50 -6.38
N PHE A 51 4.46 -4.67 -7.66
CA PHE A 51 4.74 -3.55 -8.56
C PHE A 51 3.44 -2.84 -8.96
N ALA A 52 3.45 -1.52 -8.90
CA ALA A 52 2.30 -0.68 -9.18
C ALA A 52 1.81 -0.85 -10.62
N ARG A 53 0.50 -0.98 -10.78
CA ARG A 53 -0.23 -0.78 -12.03
C ARG A 53 -1.13 0.43 -11.81
N THR A 54 -0.79 1.54 -12.43
CA THR A 54 -1.41 2.84 -12.16
C THR A 54 -2.54 3.16 -13.14
N ALA A 55 -3.58 3.79 -12.64
CA ALA A 55 -4.63 4.37 -13.48
C ALA A 55 -5.32 5.53 -12.76
N LYS A 56 -6.08 6.33 -13.50
CA LYS A 56 -6.90 7.41 -12.97
C LYS A 56 -8.36 7.17 -13.28
N ILE A 57 -9.22 7.49 -12.32
CA ILE A 57 -10.68 7.45 -12.44
C ILE A 57 -11.28 8.81 -12.10
N ALA A 58 -12.53 9.01 -12.52
CA ALA A 58 -13.41 10.07 -12.04
C ALA A 58 -14.79 9.50 -11.77
N ALA A 59 -15.55 10.12 -10.86
CA ALA A 59 -16.84 9.61 -10.43
C ALA A 59 -17.87 10.70 -10.06
N LEU A 60 -17.43 11.94 -9.85
CA LEU A 60 -18.28 13.04 -9.38
C LEU A 60 -19.32 13.47 -10.44
N SER A 61 -18.95 13.44 -11.70
CA SER A 61 -19.81 13.82 -12.83
C SER A 61 -19.86 12.73 -13.89
N PRO A 62 -20.97 12.65 -14.65
CA PRO A 62 -21.04 11.74 -15.79
C PRO A 62 -19.97 12.07 -16.82
N PRO A 63 -19.40 11.06 -17.51
CA PRO A 63 -18.45 11.29 -18.59
C PRO A 63 -19.11 12.07 -19.74
N SER A 64 -18.38 13.01 -20.33
CA SER A 64 -18.82 13.77 -21.49
C SER A 64 -18.50 13.09 -22.83
N GLU A 65 -17.71 12.02 -22.79
CA GLU A 65 -17.27 11.27 -23.97
C GLU A 65 -18.33 10.26 -24.40
N PRO A 66 -18.34 9.83 -25.71
CA PRO A 66 -19.27 8.82 -26.21
C PRO A 66 -19.20 7.52 -25.41
N PRO A 67 -20.34 6.83 -25.17
CA PRO A 67 -20.40 5.59 -24.38
C PRO A 67 -19.44 4.49 -24.87
N GLU A 68 -19.23 4.38 -26.17
CA GLU A 68 -18.31 3.43 -26.79
C GLU A 68 -16.85 3.72 -26.43
N THR A 69 -16.46 5.00 -26.36
CA THR A 69 -15.11 5.42 -25.91
C THR A 69 -14.87 5.04 -24.46
N ILE A 70 -15.84 5.29 -23.58
CA ILE A 70 -15.77 4.93 -22.16
C ILE A 70 -15.69 3.41 -21.99
N LYS A 71 -16.50 2.66 -22.76
CA LYS A 71 -16.47 1.19 -22.75
C LYS A 71 -15.12 0.65 -23.24
N ALA A 72 -14.59 1.18 -24.34
CA ALA A 72 -13.29 0.76 -24.88
C ALA A 72 -12.18 1.00 -23.86
N ARG A 73 -12.10 2.20 -23.26
CA ARG A 73 -11.08 2.53 -22.24
C ARG A 73 -11.19 1.62 -20.99
N ARG A 74 -12.41 1.26 -20.59
CA ARG A 74 -12.62 0.28 -19.50
C ARG A 74 -12.05 -1.09 -19.86
N MET A 75 -12.23 -1.56 -21.09
CA MET A 75 -11.66 -2.84 -21.53
C MET A 75 -10.13 -2.78 -21.65
N ASP A 76 -9.58 -1.66 -22.09
CA ASP A 76 -8.12 -1.44 -22.13
C ASP A 76 -7.53 -1.43 -20.72
N TYR A 77 -8.21 -0.82 -19.75
CA TYR A 77 -7.83 -0.88 -18.34
C TYR A 77 -7.79 -2.32 -17.81
N TYR A 78 -8.84 -3.12 -18.03
CA TYR A 78 -8.83 -4.51 -17.57
C TYR A 78 -7.75 -5.34 -18.27
N ARG A 79 -7.51 -5.10 -19.55
CA ARG A 79 -6.40 -5.74 -20.30
C ARG A 79 -5.06 -5.37 -19.70
N TYR A 80 -4.85 -4.09 -19.40
CA TYR A 80 -3.62 -3.60 -18.75
C TYR A 80 -3.40 -4.22 -17.37
N MET A 81 -4.43 -4.38 -16.56
CA MET A 81 -4.35 -5.06 -15.26
C MET A 81 -4.07 -6.56 -15.40
N ALA A 82 -4.76 -7.24 -16.34
CA ALA A 82 -4.59 -8.68 -16.59
C ALA A 82 -3.21 -9.04 -17.14
N GLN A 83 -2.51 -8.11 -17.80
CA GLN A 83 -1.16 -8.30 -18.34
C GLN A 83 -0.05 -7.86 -17.38
N ALA A 84 -0.39 -7.54 -16.12
CA ALA A 84 0.59 -7.10 -15.14
C ALA A 84 1.64 -8.19 -14.84
N PRO A 85 2.95 -7.86 -14.83
CA PRO A 85 3.96 -8.76 -14.28
C PRO A 85 3.72 -8.93 -12.77
N LEU A 86 3.56 -10.17 -12.30
CA LEU A 86 3.27 -10.46 -10.90
C LEU A 86 4.55 -10.54 -10.04
N PRO A 87 4.49 -10.18 -8.76
CA PRO A 87 3.32 -9.64 -8.03
C PRO A 87 3.02 -8.18 -8.41
N ALA A 88 1.76 -7.83 -8.54
CA ALA A 88 1.32 -6.50 -8.91
C ALA A 88 0.25 -5.95 -7.95
N VAL A 89 0.15 -4.62 -7.87
CA VAL A 89 -0.82 -3.88 -7.05
C VAL A 89 -1.53 -2.86 -7.93
N ALA A 90 -2.85 -2.80 -7.86
CA ALA A 90 -3.61 -1.74 -8.51
C ALA A 90 -3.51 -0.44 -7.69
N VAL A 91 -2.94 0.63 -8.28
CA VAL A 91 -2.81 1.93 -7.63
C VAL A 91 -3.64 2.95 -8.42
N ILE A 92 -4.80 3.31 -7.88
CA ILE A 92 -5.83 4.04 -8.61
C ILE A 92 -6.06 5.41 -7.98
N GLU A 93 -5.73 6.46 -8.74
CA GLU A 93 -6.07 7.84 -8.36
C GLU A 93 -7.52 8.15 -8.77
N ASP A 94 -8.33 8.56 -7.80
CA ASP A 94 -9.56 9.27 -8.06
C ASP A 94 -9.22 10.76 -8.19
N ILE A 95 -9.37 11.31 -9.41
CA ILE A 95 -9.01 12.71 -9.71
C ILE A 95 -9.98 13.72 -9.09
N ASP A 96 -11.12 13.25 -8.56
CA ASP A 96 -12.09 14.09 -7.86
C ASP A 96 -11.69 14.34 -6.39
N TYR A 97 -10.59 13.74 -5.92
CA TYR A 97 -10.10 13.94 -4.55
C TYR A 97 -9.85 15.44 -4.25
N PRO A 98 -10.31 15.97 -3.11
CA PRO A 98 -10.83 15.25 -1.92
C PRO A 98 -12.35 14.95 -1.93
N ASP A 99 -13.10 15.33 -2.94
CA ASP A 99 -14.57 15.26 -3.00
C ASP A 99 -15.09 13.95 -3.63
N CYS A 100 -14.33 12.86 -3.50
CA CYS A 100 -14.66 11.56 -4.07
C CYS A 100 -16.00 11.01 -3.56
N ILE A 101 -16.88 10.60 -4.47
CA ILE A 101 -18.17 9.98 -4.16
C ILE A 101 -18.31 8.57 -4.71
N GLY A 102 -17.49 8.20 -5.70
CA GLY A 102 -17.64 6.96 -6.45
C GLY A 102 -16.74 5.84 -5.93
N ALA A 103 -17.33 4.85 -5.27
CA ALA A 103 -16.61 3.66 -4.85
C ALA A 103 -16.29 2.76 -6.06
N TYR A 104 -15.07 2.85 -6.56
CA TYR A 104 -14.56 1.99 -7.62
C TYR A 104 -14.32 0.55 -7.10
N TRP A 105 -13.85 0.44 -5.86
CA TRP A 105 -13.51 -0.82 -5.21
C TRP A 105 -14.71 -1.34 -4.42
N GLY A 106 -15.31 -2.41 -4.93
CA GLY A 106 -16.38 -3.21 -4.33
C GLY A 106 -16.21 -4.65 -4.79
N GLU A 107 -17.17 -5.52 -4.49
CA GLU A 107 -17.15 -6.97 -4.74
C GLU A 107 -16.69 -7.31 -6.17
N ILE A 108 -17.31 -6.72 -7.19
CA ILE A 108 -17.03 -7.04 -8.60
C ILE A 108 -15.59 -6.71 -8.98
N ASN A 109 -15.13 -5.48 -8.72
CA ASN A 109 -13.79 -5.07 -9.12
C ASN A 109 -12.70 -5.78 -8.35
N THR A 110 -12.87 -6.00 -7.04
CA THR A 110 -11.90 -6.74 -6.24
C THR A 110 -11.79 -8.20 -6.69
N THR A 111 -12.92 -8.84 -6.99
CA THR A 111 -12.95 -10.22 -7.52
C THR A 111 -12.25 -10.34 -8.88
N ILE A 112 -12.50 -9.40 -9.80
CA ILE A 112 -11.86 -9.37 -11.13
C ILE A 112 -10.34 -9.22 -10.99
N HIS A 113 -9.88 -8.23 -10.20
CA HIS A 113 -8.44 -7.96 -10.05
C HIS A 113 -7.72 -9.09 -9.31
N LYS A 114 -8.35 -9.70 -8.30
CA LYS A 114 -7.87 -10.93 -7.68
C LYS A 114 -7.74 -12.06 -8.71
N GLY A 115 -8.74 -12.21 -9.58
CA GLY A 115 -8.72 -13.19 -10.67
C GLY A 115 -7.56 -12.99 -11.67
N PHE A 116 -7.10 -11.75 -11.86
CA PHE A 116 -5.90 -11.43 -12.63
C PHE A 116 -4.59 -11.68 -11.86
N GLY A 117 -4.66 -12.04 -10.57
CA GLY A 117 -3.49 -12.35 -9.74
C GLY A 117 -2.88 -11.13 -9.02
N LEU A 118 -3.55 -9.97 -9.01
CA LEU A 118 -3.06 -8.82 -8.26
C LEU A 118 -3.16 -9.06 -6.74
N SER A 119 -2.22 -8.44 -6.00
CA SER A 119 -2.09 -8.63 -4.54
C SER A 119 -3.04 -7.76 -3.71
N GLY A 120 -3.68 -6.77 -4.31
CA GLY A 120 -4.57 -5.82 -3.64
C GLY A 120 -4.63 -4.49 -4.37
N ALA A 121 -5.24 -3.49 -3.73
CA ALA A 121 -5.41 -2.16 -4.31
C ALA A 121 -5.14 -1.04 -3.31
N VAL A 122 -4.65 0.10 -3.83
CA VAL A 122 -4.44 1.35 -3.09
C VAL A 122 -5.10 2.49 -3.86
N THR A 123 -5.86 3.36 -3.17
CA THR A 123 -6.54 4.50 -3.78
C THR A 123 -6.74 5.66 -2.81
N ASN A 124 -6.76 6.87 -3.32
CA ASN A 124 -7.25 8.05 -2.60
C ASN A 124 -8.79 8.22 -2.69
N GLY A 125 -9.47 7.32 -3.41
CA GLY A 125 -10.91 7.30 -3.61
C GLY A 125 -11.65 6.47 -2.55
N VAL A 126 -12.79 5.93 -2.97
CA VAL A 126 -13.79 5.29 -2.11
C VAL A 126 -13.84 3.78 -2.35
N MET A 127 -14.07 2.98 -1.28
CA MET A 127 -14.41 1.55 -1.36
C MET A 127 -15.80 1.28 -0.77
N ARG A 128 -16.40 0.13 -1.13
CA ARG A 128 -17.70 -0.35 -0.65
C ARG A 128 -17.72 -1.88 -0.53
N ASP A 129 -18.85 -2.46 -0.17
CA ASP A 129 -19.10 -3.91 -0.13
C ASP A 129 -18.12 -4.65 0.80
N LEU A 130 -17.82 -4.06 1.99
CA LEU A 130 -16.76 -4.55 2.90
C LEU A 130 -16.98 -5.99 3.39
N GLY A 131 -18.23 -6.47 3.46
CA GLY A 131 -18.56 -7.83 3.85
C GLY A 131 -18.49 -8.85 2.70
N ASP A 132 -18.44 -8.39 1.45
CA ASP A 132 -18.60 -9.21 0.24
C ASP A 132 -17.33 -9.20 -0.64
N MET A 133 -16.30 -8.44 -0.25
CA MET A 133 -15.01 -8.47 -0.94
C MET A 133 -14.32 -9.84 -0.77
N PRO A 134 -13.62 -10.34 -1.81
CA PRO A 134 -12.97 -11.65 -1.74
C PRO A 134 -11.78 -11.64 -0.77
N ASP A 135 -11.67 -12.67 0.08
CA ASP A 135 -10.52 -12.88 0.96
C ASP A 135 -9.18 -12.81 0.19
N GLY A 136 -8.14 -12.27 0.82
CA GLY A 136 -6.79 -12.21 0.24
C GLY A 136 -6.63 -11.17 -0.90
N PHE A 137 -7.56 -10.21 -1.01
CA PHE A 137 -7.41 -9.02 -1.85
C PHE A 137 -7.77 -7.76 -1.05
N PRO A 138 -6.89 -7.31 -0.13
CA PRO A 138 -7.12 -6.11 0.65
C PRO A 138 -7.17 -4.86 -0.25
N VAL A 139 -7.99 -3.90 0.17
CA VAL A 139 -8.07 -2.56 -0.42
C VAL A 139 -7.72 -1.52 0.63
N VAL A 140 -6.74 -0.66 0.34
CA VAL A 140 -6.40 0.50 1.16
C VAL A 140 -6.93 1.74 0.44
N ALA A 141 -7.98 2.33 1.01
CA ALA A 141 -8.71 3.46 0.41
C ALA A 141 -8.77 4.66 1.36
N LYS A 142 -9.02 5.85 0.82
CA LYS A 142 -9.18 7.06 1.65
C LYS A 142 -10.49 7.04 2.43
N SER A 143 -11.56 6.49 1.84
CA SER A 143 -12.88 6.52 2.47
C SER A 143 -13.73 5.30 2.08
N ILE A 144 -14.86 5.17 2.78
CA ILE A 144 -15.89 4.16 2.54
C ILE A 144 -17.18 4.90 2.16
N GLY A 145 -17.88 4.42 1.14
CA GLY A 145 -19.13 5.02 0.71
C GLY A 145 -20.02 4.04 -0.04
N PRO A 146 -21.35 4.29 -0.11
CA PRO A 146 -22.31 3.31 -0.61
C PRO A 146 -22.49 3.33 -2.14
N SER A 147 -22.07 4.39 -2.83
CA SER A 147 -22.39 4.62 -4.24
C SER A 147 -21.15 4.48 -5.13
N HIS A 148 -21.34 3.94 -6.33
CA HIS A 148 -20.33 4.00 -7.39
C HIS A 148 -20.30 5.35 -8.13
N GLY A 149 -21.24 6.27 -7.88
CA GLY A 149 -21.36 7.53 -8.63
C GLY A 149 -21.37 7.30 -10.14
N PHE A 150 -20.64 8.13 -10.86
CA PHE A 150 -20.45 8.02 -12.30
C PHE A 150 -19.08 7.44 -12.66
N VAL A 151 -18.55 6.51 -11.85
CA VAL A 151 -17.18 6.03 -11.96
C VAL A 151 -16.80 5.55 -13.37
N HIS A 152 -15.73 6.12 -13.91
CA HIS A 152 -15.17 5.75 -15.19
C HIS A 152 -13.65 5.96 -15.22
N VAL A 153 -12.96 5.15 -16.02
CA VAL A 153 -11.51 5.25 -16.20
C VAL A 153 -11.19 6.49 -17.06
N ARG A 154 -10.20 7.26 -16.62
CA ARG A 154 -9.72 8.48 -17.29
C ARG A 154 -8.38 8.27 -17.96
N ASP A 155 -7.47 7.54 -17.30
CA ASP A 155 -6.10 7.36 -17.77
C ASP A 155 -5.53 6.04 -17.27
N ILE A 156 -4.49 5.51 -17.94
CA ILE A 156 -3.88 4.20 -17.68
C ILE A 156 -2.37 4.35 -17.80
N GLY A 157 -1.62 3.87 -16.79
CA GLY A 157 -0.15 3.78 -16.82
C GLY A 157 0.59 5.08 -16.53
N SER A 158 -0.10 6.21 -16.32
CA SER A 158 0.56 7.46 -15.93
C SER A 158 0.84 7.50 -14.42
N THR A 159 1.75 8.39 -14.01
CA THR A 159 2.01 8.66 -12.59
C THR A 159 0.74 9.18 -11.89
N VAL A 160 0.47 8.65 -10.71
CA VAL A 160 -0.70 8.97 -9.88
C VAL A 160 -0.29 9.58 -8.54
N SER A 161 -1.22 10.31 -7.91
CA SER A 161 -1.05 10.89 -6.59
C SER A 161 -2.07 10.31 -5.61
N ILE A 162 -1.59 9.58 -4.62
CA ILE A 162 -2.42 8.92 -3.61
C ILE A 162 -2.18 9.56 -2.24
N CYS A 163 -3.04 10.47 -1.82
CA CYS A 163 -2.93 11.13 -0.50
C CYS A 163 -1.51 11.71 -0.23
N GLY A 164 -0.92 12.37 -1.23
CA GLY A 164 0.42 12.96 -1.14
C GLY A 164 1.59 12.03 -1.46
N LEU A 165 1.33 10.76 -1.75
CA LEU A 165 2.31 9.80 -2.30
C LEU A 165 2.24 9.83 -3.83
N SER A 166 3.34 10.14 -4.50
CA SER A 166 3.49 9.99 -5.95
C SER A 166 3.90 8.56 -6.28
N VAL A 167 3.19 7.92 -7.22
CA VAL A 167 3.46 6.55 -7.65
C VAL A 167 3.50 6.48 -9.17
N SER A 168 4.59 5.97 -9.70
CA SER A 168 4.73 5.66 -11.14
C SER A 168 4.43 4.19 -11.42
N ASP A 169 4.01 3.90 -12.65
CA ASP A 169 3.84 2.51 -13.08
C ASP A 169 5.14 1.72 -12.89
N GLY A 170 5.06 0.56 -12.25
CA GLY A 170 6.22 -0.27 -11.96
C GLY A 170 6.94 0.05 -10.63
N ASP A 171 6.56 1.07 -9.87
CA ASP A 171 7.10 1.29 -8.52
C ASP A 171 6.75 0.13 -7.60
N LEU A 172 7.67 -0.26 -6.71
CA LEU A 172 7.41 -1.30 -5.72
C LEU A 172 6.62 -0.72 -4.53
N ILE A 173 5.41 -1.24 -4.32
CA ILE A 173 4.47 -0.79 -3.30
C ILE A 173 4.47 -1.74 -2.11
N HIS A 174 4.40 -1.17 -0.91
CA HIS A 174 4.01 -1.85 0.32
C HIS A 174 2.83 -1.08 0.93
N ALA A 175 1.76 -1.78 1.31
CA ALA A 175 0.59 -1.15 1.92
C ALA A 175 -0.13 -2.08 2.89
N ASP A 176 -0.70 -1.49 3.94
CA ASP A 176 -1.54 -2.14 4.93
C ASP A 176 -2.51 -1.13 5.59
N GLN A 177 -3.05 -1.45 6.76
CA GLN A 177 -3.94 -0.57 7.52
C GLN A 177 -3.33 0.79 7.91
N HIS A 178 -2.01 0.95 7.86
CA HIS A 178 -1.33 2.22 8.19
C HIS A 178 -1.17 3.13 6.96
N GLY A 179 -1.49 2.63 5.76
CA GLY A 179 -1.36 3.35 4.49
C GLY A 179 -0.45 2.63 3.51
N ALA A 180 0.17 3.38 2.61
CA ALA A 180 1.04 2.84 1.57
C ALA A 180 2.35 3.63 1.46
N LEU A 181 3.39 2.97 0.98
CA LEU A 181 4.67 3.59 0.63
C LEU A 181 5.23 3.02 -0.69
N VAL A 182 6.09 3.78 -1.32
CA VAL A 182 6.94 3.33 -2.43
C VAL A 182 8.30 2.93 -1.87
N ILE A 183 8.73 1.69 -2.12
CA ILE A 183 10.07 1.22 -1.75
C ILE A 183 11.07 1.72 -2.80
N PRO A 184 12.06 2.54 -2.42
CA PRO A 184 13.08 3.02 -3.35
C PRO A 184 13.89 1.87 -3.95
N THR A 185 14.21 1.97 -5.24
CA THR A 185 14.91 0.90 -5.97
C THR A 185 16.33 0.64 -5.45
N ASP A 186 16.99 1.66 -4.93
CA ASP A 186 18.36 1.61 -4.38
C ASP A 186 18.48 0.77 -3.11
N VAL A 187 17.39 0.59 -2.35
CA VAL A 187 17.39 -0.19 -1.10
C VAL A 187 16.90 -1.63 -1.25
N ILE A 188 16.30 -2.01 -2.38
CA ILE A 188 15.69 -3.33 -2.55
C ILE A 188 16.67 -4.47 -2.22
N GLY A 189 17.94 -4.32 -2.60
CA GLY A 189 18.97 -5.35 -2.37
C GLY A 189 19.40 -5.52 -0.90
N SER A 190 19.21 -4.50 -0.05
CA SER A 190 19.61 -4.50 1.36
C SER A 190 18.42 -4.53 2.34
N LEU A 191 17.19 -4.38 1.83
CA LEU A 191 16.01 -4.17 2.65
C LEU A 191 15.68 -5.37 3.55
N GLU A 192 15.89 -6.60 3.07
CA GLU A 192 15.66 -7.81 3.87
C GLU A 192 16.54 -7.81 5.13
N ASN A 193 17.84 -7.59 4.97
CA ASN A 193 18.77 -7.48 6.09
C ASN A 193 18.44 -6.29 7.01
N ALA A 194 17.99 -5.18 6.44
CA ALA A 194 17.58 -4.01 7.22
C ALA A 194 16.34 -4.29 8.08
N ILE A 195 15.35 -5.04 7.57
CA ILE A 195 14.18 -5.48 8.34
C ILE A 195 14.63 -6.39 9.49
N GLU A 196 15.47 -7.38 9.22
CA GLU A 196 15.97 -8.30 10.25
C GLU A 196 16.77 -7.57 11.34
N LYS A 197 17.69 -6.67 10.94
CA LYS A 197 18.45 -5.82 11.87
C LYS A 197 17.50 -4.98 12.73
N LEU A 198 16.52 -4.30 12.12
CA LEU A 198 15.55 -3.46 12.82
C LEU A 198 14.80 -4.28 13.88
N LEU A 199 14.16 -5.39 13.47
CA LEU A 199 13.35 -6.22 14.36
C LEU A 199 14.18 -6.82 15.50
N SER A 200 15.40 -7.29 15.24
CA SER A 200 16.28 -7.83 16.28
C SER A 200 16.72 -6.75 17.27
N THR A 201 16.97 -5.54 16.79
CA THR A 201 17.38 -4.41 17.64
C THR A 201 16.23 -3.94 18.53
N GLU A 202 15.01 -3.84 18.01
CA GLU A 202 13.82 -3.47 18.78
C GLU A 202 13.50 -4.47 19.88
N ARG A 203 13.77 -5.77 19.68
CA ARG A 203 13.60 -6.82 20.70
C ARG A 203 14.37 -6.54 21.97
N ILE A 204 15.52 -5.87 21.93
CA ILE A 204 16.30 -5.50 23.09
C ILE A 204 15.44 -4.72 24.10
N VAL A 205 14.67 -3.75 23.61
CA VAL A 205 13.79 -2.92 24.46
C VAL A 205 12.49 -3.64 24.79
N LEU A 206 11.83 -4.23 23.79
CA LEU A 206 10.53 -4.86 23.95
C LEU A 206 10.55 -6.03 24.92
N ASP A 207 11.57 -6.91 24.83
CA ASP A 207 11.69 -8.07 25.70
C ASP A 207 12.05 -7.66 27.15
N ALA A 208 12.80 -6.57 27.32
CA ALA A 208 13.08 -6.03 28.64
C ALA A 208 11.84 -5.40 29.29
N ALA A 209 11.08 -4.63 28.52
CA ALA A 209 9.88 -3.94 29.01
C ALA A 209 8.74 -4.88 29.43
N GLN A 210 8.73 -6.13 28.95
CA GLN A 210 7.74 -7.14 29.35
C GLN A 210 8.05 -7.84 30.68
N LYS A 211 9.24 -7.63 31.28
CA LYS A 211 9.63 -8.25 32.55
C LYS A 211 8.95 -7.57 33.74
N LYS A 212 8.60 -8.36 34.77
CA LYS A 212 7.89 -7.87 35.97
C LYS A 212 8.63 -6.75 36.73
N ASN A 213 9.96 -6.71 36.64
CA ASN A 213 10.81 -5.77 37.39
C ASN A 213 11.40 -4.71 36.46
N PHE A 214 10.67 -4.30 35.40
CA PHE A 214 11.11 -3.24 34.53
C PHE A 214 10.91 -1.87 35.20
N ASP A 215 12.02 -1.22 35.51
CA ASP A 215 12.07 0.12 36.11
C ASP A 215 12.89 1.08 35.24
N PHE A 216 13.03 2.32 35.72
CA PHE A 216 13.73 3.37 34.94
C PHE A 216 15.23 3.05 34.75
N GLU A 217 15.90 2.48 35.74
CA GLU A 217 17.32 2.14 35.65
C GLU A 217 17.55 0.98 34.67
N THR A 218 16.67 0.00 34.67
CA THR A 218 16.64 -1.08 33.67
C THR A 218 16.38 -0.50 32.27
N PHE A 219 15.38 0.38 32.12
CA PHE A 219 15.11 1.07 30.87
C PHE A 219 16.34 1.79 30.35
N LYS A 220 17.01 2.60 31.17
CA LYS A 220 18.20 3.37 30.78
C LYS A 220 19.32 2.46 30.25
N SER A 221 19.60 1.38 30.97
CA SER A 221 20.64 0.41 30.58
C SER A 221 20.30 -0.28 29.25
N VAL A 222 19.03 -0.67 29.06
CA VAL A 222 18.54 -1.34 27.86
C VAL A 222 18.52 -0.37 26.68
N TRP A 223 18.17 0.90 26.93
CA TRP A 223 18.16 1.93 25.88
C TRP A 223 19.57 2.21 25.36
N ASP A 224 20.58 2.28 26.24
CA ASP A 224 21.99 2.40 25.84
C ASP A 224 22.45 1.23 24.95
N GLN A 225 21.98 0.00 25.24
CA GLN A 225 22.26 -1.17 24.40
C GLN A 225 21.56 -1.07 23.04
N PHE A 226 20.29 -0.66 23.03
CA PHE A 226 19.51 -0.45 21.82
C PHE A 226 20.16 0.60 20.90
N GLU A 227 20.58 1.74 21.43
CA GLU A 227 21.24 2.78 20.65
C GLU A 227 22.56 2.30 20.02
N LYS A 228 23.37 1.53 20.77
CA LYS A 228 24.61 0.92 20.25
C LYS A 228 24.36 -0.12 19.16
N ALA A 229 23.29 -0.90 19.27
CA ALA A 229 22.95 -1.93 18.30
C ALA A 229 22.32 -1.34 17.00
N ARG A 230 21.76 -0.14 17.11
CA ARG A 230 21.11 0.56 16.00
C ARG A 230 22.11 1.22 15.05
N THR A 231 23.25 1.65 15.53
CA THR A 231 24.36 2.22 14.73
C THR A 231 25.20 1.13 14.10
#